data_20434cf16bb5d03d58ff5e19963bd563
#
_entry.id   20434cf16bb5d03d58ff5e19963bd563
#
_cell.length_a   1.000
_cell.length_b   1.000
_cell.length_c   1.000
_cell.angle_alpha   90.00
_cell.angle_beta   90.00
_cell.angle_gamma   90.00
#
_symmetry.space_group_name_H-M   'P 1'
#
loop_
_entity.id
_entity.type
_entity.pdbx_description
1 polymer ?
#
loop_
_entity_poly.entity_id
_entity_poly.type
_entity_poly.pdbx_seq_one_letter_code
_entity_poly.pdbx_strand_id
1 'polypeptide(L)'
;MPLLSVGRPMSEAVIEMSAKGFGVVGITDESGKLIGVITDGDLRRHMAGDLLAQPVQEVMSRNPRVIKGDVLASAAMEFMEEHQVTVLFLVDEAGAPVGILHIHDLLRAGVA
;
A
#
# COMPACT_ATOMS: atom_id res chain seq x y z
N MET A 1 -1.40 3.33 -9.88
CA MET A 1 -1.24 2.84 -8.48
C MET A 1 -0.49 1.51 -8.46
N PRO A 2 0.36 1.27 -7.46
CA PRO A 2 1.07 0.00 -7.32
C PRO A 2 0.16 -1.06 -6.69
N LEU A 3 -0.48 -1.86 -7.52
CA LEU A 3 -1.44 -2.88 -7.10
C LEU A 3 -1.15 -4.22 -7.76
N LEU A 4 -1.40 -5.30 -7.02
CA LEU A 4 -1.41 -6.66 -7.54
C LEU A 4 -2.57 -7.43 -6.92
N SER A 5 -3.10 -8.40 -7.64
CA SER A 5 -4.14 -9.26 -7.09
C SER A 5 -3.56 -10.46 -6.36
N VAL A 6 -4.35 -11.05 -5.46
CA VAL A 6 -3.95 -12.28 -4.76
C VAL A 6 -3.56 -13.35 -5.78
N GLY A 7 -2.67 -14.22 -5.39
CA GLY A 7 -2.18 -15.30 -6.23
C GLY A 7 -0.95 -14.96 -7.06
N ARG A 8 -0.64 -13.67 -7.21
CA ARG A 8 0.56 -13.27 -7.96
C ARG A 8 1.80 -13.53 -7.11
N PRO A 9 2.94 -13.85 -7.74
CA PRO A 9 4.16 -14.14 -7.00
C PRO A 9 4.83 -12.87 -6.49
N MET A 10 5.61 -13.00 -5.42
CA MET A 10 6.37 -11.89 -4.84
C MET A 10 7.36 -11.26 -5.82
N SER A 11 7.84 -12.01 -6.82
CA SER A 11 8.71 -11.43 -7.86
C SER A 11 8.05 -10.25 -8.56
N GLU A 12 6.73 -10.33 -8.79
CA GLU A 12 5.99 -9.21 -9.40
C GLU A 12 5.81 -8.06 -8.42
N ALA A 13 5.65 -8.36 -7.13
CA ALA A 13 5.52 -7.32 -6.11
C ALA A 13 6.79 -6.47 -6.03
N VAL A 14 7.95 -7.10 -6.05
CA VAL A 14 9.22 -6.39 -6.02
C VAL A 14 9.37 -5.48 -7.23
N ILE A 15 8.98 -5.95 -8.41
CA ILE A 15 9.02 -5.15 -9.63
C ILE A 15 8.07 -3.95 -9.52
N GLU A 16 6.84 -4.17 -9.06
CA GLU A 16 5.85 -3.09 -8.89
C GLU A 16 6.32 -2.03 -7.92
N MET A 17 6.86 -2.44 -6.78
CA MET A 17 7.38 -1.51 -5.78
C MET A 17 8.46 -0.61 -6.35
N SER A 18 9.39 -1.21 -7.11
CA SER A 18 10.49 -0.47 -7.72
C SER A 18 10.00 0.45 -8.85
N ALA A 19 9.11 -0.05 -9.70
CA ALA A 19 8.64 0.70 -10.87
C ALA A 19 7.82 1.93 -10.50
N LYS A 20 7.00 1.83 -9.45
CA LYS A 20 6.11 2.93 -9.04
C LYS A 20 6.75 3.88 -8.03
N GLY A 21 7.85 3.47 -7.38
CA GLY A 21 8.63 4.35 -6.52
C GLY A 21 7.98 4.70 -5.18
N PHE A 22 6.94 3.98 -4.74
CA PHE A 22 6.29 4.26 -3.46
C PHE A 22 6.82 3.42 -2.30
N GLY A 23 7.59 2.37 -2.59
CA GLY A 23 8.07 1.46 -1.55
C GLY A 23 6.97 0.58 -0.96
N VAL A 24 5.83 0.49 -1.64
CA VAL A 24 4.67 -0.27 -1.20
C VAL A 24 3.90 -0.78 -2.41
N VAL A 25 3.24 -1.92 -2.26
CA VAL A 25 2.29 -2.42 -3.24
C VAL A 25 1.05 -2.90 -2.49
N GLY A 26 -0.13 -2.53 -3.01
CA GLY A 26 -1.41 -2.95 -2.44
C GLY A 26 -1.86 -4.25 -3.07
N ILE A 27 -2.46 -5.12 -2.25
CA ILE A 27 -2.95 -6.41 -2.70
C ILE A 27 -4.46 -6.40 -2.67
N THR A 28 -5.08 -6.72 -3.81
CA THR A 28 -6.54 -6.75 -3.94
C THR A 28 -7.04 -8.16 -4.08
N ASP A 29 -8.28 -8.40 -3.61
CA ASP A 29 -8.96 -9.67 -3.80
C ASP A 29 -9.69 -9.71 -5.15
N GLU A 30 -10.44 -10.77 -5.41
CA GLU A 30 -11.17 -10.96 -6.66
C GLU A 30 -12.21 -9.88 -6.92
N SER A 31 -12.75 -9.27 -5.87
CA SER A 31 -13.74 -8.21 -6.00
C SER A 31 -13.11 -6.82 -6.18
N GLY A 32 -11.78 -6.74 -6.10
CA GLY A 32 -11.06 -5.48 -6.21
C GLY A 32 -10.89 -4.74 -4.90
N LYS A 33 -11.26 -5.36 -3.77
CA LYS A 33 -11.09 -4.77 -2.45
C LYS A 33 -9.62 -4.88 -2.01
N LEU A 34 -9.09 -3.81 -1.42
CA LEU A 34 -7.74 -3.81 -0.86
C LEU A 34 -7.73 -4.62 0.45
N ILE A 35 -6.97 -5.70 0.47
CA ILE A 35 -6.94 -6.61 1.61
C ILE A 35 -5.60 -6.66 2.33
N GLY A 36 -4.55 -6.09 1.73
CA GLY A 36 -3.24 -6.10 2.34
C GLY A 36 -2.29 -5.18 1.61
N VAL A 37 -1.12 -5.01 2.19
CA VAL A 37 -0.02 -4.25 1.57
C VAL A 37 1.29 -5.00 1.80
N ILE A 38 2.24 -4.78 0.91
CA ILE A 38 3.61 -5.27 1.05
C ILE A 38 4.51 -4.06 1.05
N THR A 39 5.36 -3.98 2.07
CA THR A 39 6.32 -2.89 2.25
C THR A 39 7.73 -3.47 2.30
N ASP A 40 8.74 -2.59 2.33
CA ASP A 40 10.13 -3.02 2.51
C ASP A 40 10.30 -3.80 3.81
N GLY A 41 9.55 -3.43 4.86
CA GLY A 41 9.58 -4.15 6.13
C GLY A 41 9.11 -5.60 5.99
N ASP A 42 8.06 -5.81 5.18
CA ASP A 42 7.57 -7.17 4.90
C ASP A 42 8.62 -7.99 4.15
N LEU A 43 9.29 -7.37 3.18
CA LEU A 43 10.38 -8.05 2.46
C LEU A 43 11.48 -8.50 3.41
N ARG A 44 11.90 -7.60 4.31
CA ARG A 44 12.97 -7.93 5.27
C ARG A 44 12.57 -9.05 6.21
N ARG A 45 11.33 -9.05 6.69
CA ARG A 45 10.83 -10.09 7.61
C ARG A 45 10.76 -11.47 6.97
N HIS A 46 10.60 -11.52 5.65
CA HIS A 46 10.42 -12.78 4.92
C HIS A 46 11.59 -13.12 4.00
N MET A 47 12.75 -12.54 4.24
CA MET A 47 13.96 -12.65 3.39
C MET A 47 14.67 -14.00 3.47
N ALA A 48 13.94 -15.09 3.63
CA ALA A 48 14.53 -16.42 3.70
C ALA A 48 13.92 -17.31 2.64
N GLY A 49 14.69 -18.27 2.14
CA GLY A 49 14.20 -19.27 1.22
C GLY A 49 13.77 -18.71 -0.13
N ASP A 50 12.62 -19.13 -0.60
CA ASP A 50 12.11 -18.83 -1.93
C ASP A 50 11.10 -17.69 -1.95
N LEU A 51 11.40 -16.58 -1.26
CA LEU A 51 10.51 -15.43 -1.14
C LEU A 51 9.88 -15.03 -2.48
N LEU A 52 10.68 -14.95 -3.55
CA LEU A 52 10.20 -14.47 -4.84
C LEU A 52 9.14 -15.37 -5.48
N ALA A 53 9.14 -16.65 -5.11
CA ALA A 53 8.17 -17.61 -5.63
C ALA A 53 6.89 -17.68 -4.81
N GLN A 54 6.88 -17.12 -3.59
CA GLN A 54 5.71 -17.16 -2.72
C GLN A 54 4.61 -16.26 -3.29
N PRO A 55 3.33 -16.65 -3.12
CA PRO A 55 2.23 -15.76 -3.49
C PRO A 55 2.15 -14.57 -2.54
N VAL A 56 1.74 -13.42 -3.06
CA VAL A 56 1.75 -12.16 -2.31
C VAL A 56 0.94 -12.24 -1.00
N GLN A 57 -0.14 -13.02 -0.96
CA GLN A 57 -0.96 -13.13 0.24
C GLN A 57 -0.26 -13.82 1.41
N GLU A 58 0.81 -14.56 1.15
CA GLU A 58 1.60 -15.20 2.20
C GLU A 58 2.57 -14.23 2.87
N VAL A 59 2.87 -13.12 2.21
CA VAL A 59 3.87 -12.14 2.67
C VAL A 59 3.22 -10.85 3.15
N MET A 60 2.09 -10.47 2.60
CA MET A 60 1.45 -9.18 2.88
C MET A 60 1.09 -8.98 4.34
N SER A 61 1.10 -7.72 4.77
CA SER A 61 0.50 -7.29 6.02
C SER A 61 -1.00 -7.12 5.79
N ARG A 62 -1.83 -7.75 6.61
CA ARG A 62 -3.28 -7.67 6.50
C ARG A 62 -3.82 -6.45 7.21
N ASN A 63 -5.05 -6.07 6.88
CA ASN A 63 -5.72 -4.91 7.49
C ASN A 63 -4.88 -3.64 7.32
N PRO A 64 -4.59 -3.24 6.08
CA PRO A 64 -3.75 -2.05 5.85
C PRO A 64 -4.44 -0.81 6.37
N ARG A 65 -3.66 0.18 6.82
CA ARG A 65 -4.21 1.46 7.19
C ARG A 65 -4.60 2.20 5.91
N VAL A 66 -5.85 2.61 5.85
CA VAL A 66 -6.42 3.29 4.67
C VAL A 66 -7.31 4.43 5.14
N ILE A 67 -7.58 5.37 4.25
CA ILE A 67 -8.60 6.40 4.49
C ILE A 67 -9.51 6.49 3.27
N LYS A 68 -10.69 7.08 3.46
CA LYS A 68 -11.63 7.31 2.37
C LYS A 68 -11.08 8.34 1.40
N GLY A 69 -11.34 8.14 0.11
CA GLY A 69 -10.83 9.02 -0.93
C GLY A 69 -11.35 10.45 -0.88
N ASP A 70 -12.45 10.69 -0.16
CA ASP A 70 -13.06 12.02 -0.03
C ASP A 70 -12.60 12.78 1.22
N VAL A 71 -11.63 12.27 1.96
CA VAL A 71 -11.11 12.93 3.15
C VAL A 71 -10.29 14.16 2.76
N LEU A 72 -10.45 15.24 3.55
CA LEU A 72 -9.67 16.46 3.32
C LEU A 72 -8.17 16.20 3.49
N ALA A 73 -7.35 16.94 2.73
CA ALA A 73 -5.90 16.78 2.77
C ALA A 73 -5.32 16.99 4.16
N SER A 74 -5.84 17.97 4.92
CA SER A 74 -5.37 18.22 6.28
C SER A 74 -5.68 17.05 7.22
N ALA A 75 -6.83 16.41 7.06
CA ALA A 75 -7.19 15.23 7.85
C ALA A 75 -6.32 14.04 7.46
N ALA A 76 -5.99 13.90 6.19
CA ALA A 76 -5.09 12.85 5.73
C ALA A 76 -3.69 13.03 6.33
N MET A 77 -3.18 14.27 6.33
CA MET A 77 -1.88 14.59 6.92
C MET A 77 -1.85 14.24 8.41
N GLU A 78 -2.88 14.64 9.14
CA GLU A 78 -2.99 14.34 10.57
C GLU A 78 -3.00 12.83 10.81
N PHE A 79 -3.74 12.08 10.02
CA PHE A 79 -3.79 10.61 10.11
C PHE A 79 -2.41 10.01 9.88
N MET A 80 -1.70 10.48 8.86
CA MET A 80 -0.37 9.96 8.53
C MET A 80 0.65 10.25 9.65
N GLU A 81 0.59 11.45 10.23
CA GLU A 81 1.47 11.81 11.34
C GLU A 81 1.14 11.01 12.59
N GLU A 82 -0.14 10.85 12.91
CA GLU A 82 -0.59 10.10 14.07
C GLU A 82 -0.16 8.64 14.00
N HIS A 83 -0.26 8.03 12.84
CA HIS A 83 0.09 6.61 12.65
C HIS A 83 1.52 6.39 12.17
N GLN A 84 2.29 7.47 11.99
CA GLN A 84 3.69 7.42 11.58
C GLN A 84 3.88 6.66 10.27
N VAL A 85 3.01 6.93 9.30
CA VAL A 85 3.09 6.34 7.96
C VAL A 85 3.37 7.44 6.94
N THR A 86 4.08 7.10 5.88
CA THR A 86 4.45 8.04 4.83
C THR A 86 3.67 7.82 3.54
N VAL A 87 2.97 6.70 3.44
CA VAL A 87 2.18 6.34 2.25
C VAL A 87 0.88 5.73 2.72
N LEU A 88 -0.23 6.13 2.11
CA LEU A 88 -1.56 5.59 2.40
C LEU A 88 -2.28 5.29 1.11
N PHE A 89 -3.03 4.18 1.08
CA PHE A 89 -4.02 3.97 0.05
C PHE A 89 -5.32 4.66 0.43
N LEU A 90 -5.96 5.25 -0.58
CA LEU A 90 -7.30 5.83 -0.46
C LEU A 90 -8.28 4.81 -1.02
N VAL A 91 -9.38 4.59 -0.34
CA VAL A 91 -10.38 3.60 -0.73
C VAL A 91 -11.76 4.22 -0.85
N ASP A 92 -12.63 3.57 -1.63
CA ASP A 92 -14.03 3.95 -1.73
C ASP A 92 -14.87 3.24 -0.66
N GLU A 93 -16.19 3.39 -0.74
CA GLU A 93 -17.10 2.79 0.24
C GLU A 93 -17.04 1.26 0.26
N ALA A 94 -16.69 0.64 -0.86
CA ALA A 94 -16.58 -0.81 -0.96
C ALA A 94 -15.20 -1.32 -0.53
N GLY A 95 -14.27 -0.42 -0.22
CA GLY A 95 -12.91 -0.79 0.15
C GLY A 95 -11.97 -0.99 -1.02
N ALA A 96 -12.39 -0.61 -2.23
CA ALA A 96 -11.54 -0.68 -3.41
C ALA A 96 -10.57 0.50 -3.43
N PRO A 97 -9.30 0.29 -3.80
CA PRO A 97 -8.34 1.38 -3.86
C PRO A 97 -8.67 2.33 -4.99
N VAL A 98 -8.73 3.63 -4.69
CA VAL A 98 -9.01 4.69 -5.65
C VAL A 98 -7.86 5.68 -5.79
N GLY A 99 -6.86 5.59 -4.92
CA GLY A 99 -5.71 6.46 -5.00
C GLY A 99 -4.64 6.05 -4.01
N ILE A 100 -3.48 6.68 -4.14
CA ILE A 100 -2.38 6.51 -3.22
C ILE A 100 -1.84 7.91 -2.90
N LEU A 101 -1.43 8.12 -1.66
CA LEU A 101 -1.00 9.40 -1.17
C LEU A 101 0.33 9.25 -0.46
N HIS A 102 1.33 10.02 -0.88
CA HIS A 102 2.62 10.09 -0.21
C HIS A 102 2.69 11.38 0.60
N ILE A 103 3.24 11.32 1.81
CA ILE A 103 3.33 12.49 2.69
C ILE A 103 4.03 13.66 2.01
N HIS A 104 5.01 13.41 1.15
CA HIS A 104 5.71 14.46 0.41
C HIS A 104 4.78 15.21 -0.54
N ASP A 105 3.75 14.56 -1.08
CA ASP A 105 2.79 15.22 -1.95
C ASP A 105 1.98 16.26 -1.16
N LEU A 106 1.61 15.92 0.08
CA LEU A 106 0.90 16.84 0.96
C LEU A 106 1.79 18.03 1.35
N LEU A 107 3.04 17.76 1.69
CA LEU A 107 3.98 18.81 2.07
C LEU A 107 4.23 19.78 0.91
N ARG A 108 4.40 19.26 -0.31
CA ARG A 108 4.59 20.11 -1.50
C ARG A 108 3.35 20.95 -1.80
N ALA A 109 2.16 20.45 -1.45
CA ALA A 109 0.92 21.19 -1.64
C ALA A 109 0.66 22.23 -0.54
N GLY A 110 1.56 22.33 0.43
CA GLY A 110 1.44 23.31 1.51
C GLY A 110 0.55 22.87 2.66
N VAL A 111 0.28 21.58 2.78
CA VAL A 111 -0.48 21.04 3.91
C VAL A 111 0.48 20.86 5.08
N ALA A 112 0.21 21.52 6.17
CA ALA A 112 1.07 21.49 7.35
C ALA A 112 0.45 20.65 8.47
#